data_b498d48dd465e1aeb15440ef01bbe536
#
_entry.id   b498d48dd465e1aeb15440ef01bbe536
#
_cell.length_a   1.000
_cell.length_b   1.000
_cell.length_c   1.000
_cell.angle_alpha   90.00
_cell.angle_beta   90.00
_cell.angle_gamma   90.00
#
_symmetry.space_group_name_H-M   'P 1'
#
loop_
_entity.id
_entity.type
_entity.pdbx_description
1 polymer ?
#
loop_
_entity_poly.entity_id
_entity_poly.type
_entity_poly.pdbx_seq_one_letter_code
_entity_poly.pdbx_strand_id
1 'polypeptide(L)'
;DGSWINGKVFPMKQIVDDAVKFSPTVENVIVVRNTKIEVSMDSTRDHWYDELCKLSIAKGKCETVQVDAEDPLFILYTSGSTGKPKAIVHTHGGYQVGTYITLKQCFDIKEEDRWWCTADPGWITGHSYLVYGPLLNGATVFMHEGGPTYPYPDGWWQLIEHYGITSFYTA
;
A
#
# COMPACT_ATOMS: atom_id res chain seq x y z
N ASP A 1 -3.70 0.14 13.79
CA ASP A 1 -3.46 0.87 15.04
C ASP A 1 -2.46 2.00 14.81
N GLY A 2 -1.24 1.70 14.48
CA GLY A 2 -0.18 2.65 14.23
C GLY A 2 0.80 2.17 13.16
N SER A 3 1.78 3.02 12.84
CA SER A 3 2.87 2.73 11.91
C SER A 3 4.21 3.09 12.54
N TRP A 4 5.29 2.48 12.06
CA TRP A 4 6.65 2.78 12.51
C TRP A 4 7.31 3.79 11.57
N ILE A 5 7.75 4.92 12.12
CA ILE A 5 8.49 5.94 11.38
C ILE A 5 9.79 6.23 12.13
N ASN A 6 10.92 5.86 11.55
CA ASN A 6 12.26 6.05 12.15
C ASN A 6 12.32 5.57 13.62
N GLY A 7 11.81 4.37 13.89
CA GLY A 7 11.79 3.76 15.23
C GLY A 7 10.80 4.37 16.22
N LYS A 8 9.95 5.30 15.77
CA LYS A 8 8.88 5.89 16.59
C LYS A 8 7.53 5.42 16.10
N VAL A 9 6.62 5.21 17.05
CA VAL A 9 5.23 4.88 16.72
C VAL A 9 4.47 6.14 16.30
N PHE A 10 3.80 6.06 15.17
CA PHE A 10 2.89 7.07 14.68
C PHE A 10 1.44 6.57 14.82
N PRO A 11 0.55 7.26 15.59
CA PRO A 11 -0.79 6.78 15.93
C PRO A 11 -1.78 7.00 14.77
N MET A 12 -1.86 6.07 13.82
CA MET A 12 -2.72 6.18 12.64
C MET A 12 -4.21 6.17 12.98
N LYS A 13 -4.63 5.35 13.96
CA LYS A 13 -6.06 5.17 14.30
C LYS A 13 -6.72 6.48 14.71
N GLN A 14 -6.01 7.34 15.45
CA GLN A 14 -6.54 8.65 15.86
C GLN A 14 -6.86 9.54 14.65
N ILE A 15 -6.00 9.53 13.64
CA ILE A 15 -6.22 10.31 12.40
C ILE A 15 -7.42 9.78 11.64
N VAL A 16 -7.58 8.46 11.58
CA VAL A 16 -8.75 7.82 10.95
C VAL A 16 -10.03 8.20 11.68
N ASP A 17 -10.03 8.17 13.02
CA ASP A 17 -11.20 8.56 13.82
C ASP A 17 -11.63 10.00 13.59
N ASP A 18 -10.65 10.89 13.45
CA ASP A 18 -10.94 12.30 13.14
C ASP A 18 -11.48 12.47 11.70
N ALA A 19 -10.95 11.74 10.74
CA ALA A 19 -11.43 11.78 9.35
C ALA A 19 -12.85 11.22 9.18
N VAL A 20 -13.17 10.13 9.86
CA VAL A 20 -14.48 9.46 9.76
C VAL A 20 -15.62 10.34 10.30
N LYS A 21 -15.34 11.25 11.22
CA LYS A 21 -16.33 12.24 11.70
C LYS A 21 -16.93 13.08 10.56
N PHE A 22 -16.16 13.28 9.49
CA PHE A 22 -16.57 14.02 8.30
C PHE A 22 -16.99 13.13 7.12
N SER A 23 -17.05 11.81 7.34
CA SER A 23 -17.32 10.83 6.29
C SER A 23 -18.45 9.89 6.71
N PRO A 24 -19.72 10.35 6.77
CA PRO A 24 -20.85 9.60 7.33
C PRO A 24 -21.21 8.35 6.53
N THR A 25 -20.67 8.15 5.35
CA THR A 25 -20.85 6.94 4.54
C THR A 25 -19.89 5.80 4.89
N VAL A 26 -18.92 6.03 5.78
CA VAL A 26 -18.01 4.99 6.26
C VAL A 26 -18.69 4.22 7.41
N GLU A 27 -19.10 3.01 7.13
CA GLU A 27 -19.83 2.15 8.08
C GLU A 27 -18.88 1.25 8.88
N ASN A 28 -17.74 0.85 8.32
CA ASN A 28 -16.80 -0.08 8.95
C ASN A 28 -15.37 0.41 8.83
N VAL A 29 -14.61 0.24 9.91
CA VAL A 29 -13.16 0.49 9.97
C VAL A 29 -12.45 -0.78 10.41
N ILE A 30 -11.57 -1.30 9.55
CA ILE A 30 -10.77 -2.49 9.86
C ILE A 30 -9.40 -2.05 10.37
N VAL A 31 -9.06 -2.45 11.58
CA VAL A 31 -7.83 -2.05 12.29
C VAL A 31 -6.86 -3.21 12.36
N VAL A 32 -5.63 -2.99 11.86
CA VAL A 32 -4.54 -3.97 11.94
C VAL A 32 -3.69 -3.68 13.19
N ARG A 33 -3.32 -4.74 13.94
CA ARG A 33 -2.38 -4.65 15.08
C ARG A 33 -0.93 -4.68 14.57
N ASN A 34 -0.43 -3.56 14.10
CA ASN A 34 0.96 -3.43 13.62
C ASN A 34 1.91 -3.04 14.77
N THR A 35 1.66 -1.92 15.41
CA THR A 35 2.50 -1.39 16.49
C THR A 35 2.10 -1.86 17.88
N LYS A 36 0.91 -2.43 18.01
CA LYS A 36 0.29 -2.93 19.24
C LYS A 36 0.08 -1.85 20.32
N ILE A 37 0.00 -0.58 19.91
CA ILE A 37 -0.39 0.49 20.83
C ILE A 37 -1.87 0.36 21.21
N GLU A 38 -2.21 0.85 22.37
CA GLU A 38 -3.59 0.98 22.78
C GLU A 38 -4.30 2.04 21.94
N VAL A 39 -5.44 1.68 21.38
CA VAL A 39 -6.28 2.57 20.56
C VAL A 39 -7.73 2.49 20.99
N SER A 40 -8.45 3.59 20.86
CA SER A 40 -9.90 3.60 21.03
C SER A 40 -10.57 2.83 19.90
N MET A 41 -11.55 1.99 20.26
CA MET A 41 -12.34 1.21 19.31
C MET A 41 -13.83 1.52 19.52
N ASP A 42 -14.48 1.99 18.46
CA ASP A 42 -15.93 2.12 18.42
C ASP A 42 -16.53 0.76 18.05
N SER A 43 -17.15 0.09 19.01
CA SER A 43 -17.70 -1.26 18.84
C SER A 43 -18.81 -1.38 17.79
N THR A 44 -19.37 -0.27 17.34
CA THR A 44 -20.41 -0.24 16.30
C THR A 44 -19.85 -0.17 14.89
N ARG A 45 -18.56 0.18 14.74
CA ARG A 45 -17.91 0.48 13.46
C ARG A 45 -16.57 -0.22 13.30
N ASP A 46 -15.77 -0.33 14.38
CA ASP A 46 -14.36 -0.72 14.30
C ASP A 46 -14.20 -2.22 14.55
N HIS A 47 -13.44 -2.87 13.69
CA HIS A 47 -13.19 -4.30 13.74
C HIS A 47 -11.70 -4.58 13.69
N TRP A 48 -11.22 -5.50 14.55
CA TRP A 48 -9.87 -6.00 14.46
C TRP A 48 -9.70 -6.96 13.27
N TYR A 49 -8.73 -6.71 12.42
CA TYR A 49 -8.46 -7.54 11.23
C TYR A 49 -8.23 -9.01 11.59
N ASP A 50 -7.42 -9.27 12.61
CA ASP A 50 -7.11 -10.62 13.05
C ASP A 50 -8.31 -11.37 13.66
N GLU A 51 -9.28 -10.64 14.20
CA GLU A 51 -10.55 -11.22 14.68
C GLU A 51 -11.47 -11.55 13.51
N LEU A 52 -11.59 -10.66 12.54
CA LEU A 52 -12.33 -10.94 11.31
C LEU A 52 -11.81 -12.18 10.57
N CYS A 53 -10.48 -12.35 10.49
CA CYS A 53 -9.85 -13.50 9.86
C CYS A 53 -10.16 -14.84 10.54
N LYS A 54 -10.60 -14.82 11.81
CA LYS A 54 -11.00 -16.04 12.55
C LYS A 54 -12.43 -16.48 12.24
N LEU A 55 -13.24 -15.60 11.68
CA LEU A 55 -14.62 -15.93 11.35
C LEU A 55 -14.69 -17.01 10.27
N SER A 56 -15.68 -17.88 10.37
CA SER A 56 -15.88 -18.98 9.42
C SER A 56 -16.05 -18.49 7.98
N ILE A 57 -16.71 -17.36 7.80
CA ILE A 57 -16.92 -16.73 6.47
C ILE A 57 -15.61 -16.28 5.83
N ALA A 58 -14.63 -15.84 6.63
CA ALA A 58 -13.30 -15.42 6.12
C ALA A 58 -12.46 -16.59 5.60
N LYS A 59 -12.82 -17.84 5.96
CA LYS A 59 -12.18 -19.07 5.48
C LYS A 59 -12.77 -19.57 4.15
N GLY A 60 -13.88 -18.96 3.72
CA GLY A 60 -14.51 -19.25 2.44
C GLY A 60 -13.69 -18.68 1.27
N LYS A 61 -13.96 -19.21 0.07
CA LYS A 61 -13.41 -18.65 -1.17
C LYS A 61 -14.16 -17.35 -1.50
N CYS A 62 -13.42 -16.24 -1.63
CA CYS A 62 -13.96 -15.00 -2.15
C CYS A 62 -13.91 -15.06 -3.68
N GLU A 63 -15.05 -14.99 -4.33
CA GLU A 63 -15.14 -14.97 -5.79
C GLU A 63 -14.65 -13.61 -6.32
N THR A 64 -13.83 -13.67 -7.38
CA THR A 64 -13.39 -12.45 -8.07
C THR A 64 -14.53 -11.86 -8.86
N VAL A 65 -14.88 -10.61 -8.56
CA VAL A 65 -15.89 -9.87 -9.29
C VAL A 65 -15.35 -9.47 -10.67
N GLN A 66 -16.08 -9.80 -11.72
CA GLN A 66 -15.77 -9.35 -13.08
C GLN A 66 -16.22 -7.90 -13.23
N VAL A 67 -15.31 -7.07 -13.72
CA VAL A 67 -15.55 -5.63 -13.93
C VAL A 67 -15.12 -5.24 -15.35
N ASP A 68 -15.66 -4.14 -15.88
CA ASP A 68 -15.24 -3.59 -17.15
C ASP A 68 -13.86 -2.92 -17.03
N ALA A 69 -13.11 -2.88 -18.13
CA ALA A 69 -11.81 -2.22 -18.18
C ALA A 69 -11.87 -0.72 -17.83
N GLU A 70 -12.98 -0.08 -18.09
CA GLU A 70 -13.24 1.33 -17.81
C GLU A 70 -13.84 1.57 -16.41
N ASP A 71 -14.17 0.52 -15.67
CA ASP A 71 -14.63 0.68 -14.29
C ASP A 71 -13.56 1.32 -13.41
N PRO A 72 -13.93 2.22 -12.47
CA PRO A 72 -12.99 2.84 -11.55
C PRO A 72 -12.29 1.80 -10.67
N LEU A 73 -10.94 1.85 -10.66
CA LEU A 73 -10.12 1.01 -9.80
C LEU A 73 -9.89 1.69 -8.43
N PHE A 74 -9.43 2.92 -8.46
CA PHE A 74 -9.23 3.75 -7.26
C PHE A 74 -9.17 5.23 -7.61
N ILE A 75 -9.27 6.05 -6.57
CA ILE A 75 -9.10 7.51 -6.65
C ILE A 75 -7.92 7.91 -5.78
N LEU A 76 -6.96 8.62 -6.35
CA LEU A 76 -5.87 9.23 -5.61
C LEU A 76 -5.87 10.74 -5.77
N TYR A 77 -5.50 11.43 -4.70
CA TYR A 77 -5.41 12.87 -4.69
C TYR A 77 -3.97 13.32 -4.92
N THR A 78 -3.81 14.34 -5.76
CA THR A 78 -2.55 15.06 -5.92
C THR A 78 -2.62 16.39 -5.17
N SER A 79 -1.47 16.92 -4.73
CA SER A 79 -1.40 18.18 -3.99
C SER A 79 -1.93 19.39 -4.78
N GLY A 80 -2.02 19.28 -6.11
CA GLY A 80 -2.53 20.31 -7.02
C GLY A 80 -1.74 21.63 -6.98
N SER A 81 -1.48 22.23 -8.13
CA SER A 81 -0.80 23.54 -8.24
C SER A 81 -1.61 24.71 -7.66
N THR A 82 -2.91 24.52 -7.39
CA THR A 82 -3.83 25.54 -6.89
C THR A 82 -4.11 25.46 -5.38
N GLY A 83 -3.37 24.61 -4.65
CA GLY A 83 -3.52 24.43 -3.20
C GLY A 83 -4.68 23.54 -2.76
N LYS A 84 -5.63 23.21 -3.66
CA LYS A 84 -6.69 22.21 -3.38
C LYS A 84 -6.31 20.86 -3.98
N PRO A 85 -6.39 19.77 -3.22
CA PRO A 85 -6.14 18.44 -3.76
C PRO A 85 -7.08 18.13 -4.93
N LYS A 86 -6.53 17.54 -6.00
CA LYS A 86 -7.29 17.09 -7.16
C LYS A 86 -7.39 15.57 -7.14
N ALA A 87 -8.62 15.06 -7.22
CA ALA A 87 -8.90 13.65 -7.34
C ALA A 87 -8.62 13.17 -8.76
N ILE A 88 -7.84 12.10 -8.90
CA ILE A 88 -7.61 11.43 -10.17
C ILE A 88 -8.19 10.02 -10.05
N VAL A 89 -9.12 9.71 -10.94
CA VAL A 89 -9.71 8.38 -11.06
C VAL A 89 -8.86 7.55 -12.01
N HIS A 90 -8.45 6.38 -11.56
CA HIS A 90 -7.78 5.38 -12.39
C HIS A 90 -8.75 4.23 -12.68
N THR A 91 -8.77 3.79 -13.95
CA THR A 91 -9.60 2.65 -14.38
C THR A 91 -8.82 1.35 -14.34
N HIS A 92 -9.52 0.21 -14.24
CA HIS A 92 -8.92 -1.11 -14.16
C HIS A 92 -7.98 -1.42 -15.33
N GLY A 93 -8.47 -1.31 -16.57
CA GLY A 93 -7.70 -1.66 -17.76
C GLY A 93 -6.55 -0.70 -18.01
N GLY A 94 -6.83 0.62 -18.03
CA GLY A 94 -5.80 1.63 -18.30
C GLY A 94 -4.65 1.60 -17.33
N TYR A 95 -4.95 1.47 -16.04
CA TYR A 95 -3.92 1.45 -15.01
C TYR A 95 -3.07 0.18 -15.03
N GLN A 96 -3.69 -0.98 -15.19
CA GLN A 96 -2.97 -2.26 -15.23
C GLN A 96 -2.06 -2.35 -16.46
N VAL A 97 -2.55 -1.99 -17.64
CA VAL A 97 -1.74 -1.97 -18.86
C VAL A 97 -0.57 -0.96 -18.74
N GLY A 98 -0.85 0.25 -18.24
CA GLY A 98 0.16 1.29 -18.08
C GLY A 98 1.29 0.87 -17.13
N THR A 99 0.95 0.33 -15.96
CA THR A 99 1.95 -0.08 -14.96
C THR A 99 2.73 -1.33 -15.41
N TYR A 100 2.05 -2.30 -16.04
CA TYR A 100 2.70 -3.47 -16.61
C TYR A 100 3.76 -3.09 -17.65
N ILE A 101 3.36 -2.31 -18.68
CA ILE A 101 4.23 -1.93 -19.79
C ILE A 101 5.40 -1.06 -19.32
N THR A 102 5.13 -0.08 -18.44
CA THR A 102 6.17 0.81 -17.93
C THR A 102 7.23 0.02 -17.18
N LEU A 103 6.84 -0.89 -16.30
CA LEU A 103 7.79 -1.69 -15.55
C LEU A 103 8.60 -2.61 -16.48
N LYS A 104 7.93 -3.24 -17.44
CA LYS A 104 8.57 -4.15 -18.39
C LYS A 104 9.55 -3.45 -19.34
N GLN A 105 9.19 -2.27 -19.83
CA GLN A 105 9.99 -1.58 -20.86
C GLN A 105 11.00 -0.58 -20.29
N CYS A 106 10.61 0.18 -19.26
CA CYS A 106 11.49 1.22 -18.69
C CYS A 106 12.46 0.67 -17.64
N PHE A 107 12.02 -0.33 -16.88
CA PHE A 107 12.85 -0.96 -15.85
C PHE A 107 13.41 -2.31 -16.27
N ASP A 108 12.97 -2.82 -17.43
CA ASP A 108 13.44 -4.09 -18.02
C ASP A 108 13.30 -5.29 -17.07
N ILE A 109 12.25 -5.29 -16.23
CA ILE A 109 12.05 -6.29 -15.20
C ILE A 109 11.90 -7.69 -15.79
N LYS A 110 12.52 -8.68 -15.16
CA LYS A 110 12.48 -10.09 -15.50
C LYS A 110 11.79 -10.91 -14.39
N GLU A 111 11.37 -12.10 -14.70
CA GLU A 111 10.69 -13.00 -13.75
C GLU A 111 11.60 -13.38 -12.56
N GLU A 112 12.90 -13.51 -12.80
CA GLU A 112 13.90 -13.80 -11.78
C GLU A 112 14.29 -12.62 -10.90
N ASP A 113 13.86 -11.38 -11.24
CA ASP A 113 14.20 -10.19 -10.49
C ASP A 113 13.55 -10.17 -9.10
N ARG A 114 14.34 -9.66 -8.15
CA ARG A 114 13.87 -9.25 -6.83
C ARG A 114 13.80 -7.73 -6.82
N TRP A 115 12.59 -7.25 -7.01
CA TRP A 115 12.27 -5.84 -7.18
C TRP A 115 12.01 -5.17 -5.82
N TRP A 116 12.63 -4.04 -5.61
CA TRP A 116 12.33 -3.18 -4.48
C TRP A 116 12.07 -1.74 -4.92
N CYS A 117 10.84 -1.28 -4.70
CA CYS A 117 10.47 0.13 -4.76
C CYS A 117 10.29 0.66 -3.33
N THR A 118 10.94 1.76 -2.99
CA THR A 118 10.91 2.34 -1.64
C THR A 118 9.76 3.33 -1.42
N ALA A 119 8.94 3.57 -2.44
CA ALA A 119 7.84 4.50 -2.35
C ALA A 119 6.75 3.98 -1.39
N ASP A 120 6.18 4.88 -0.62
CA ASP A 120 5.05 4.59 0.26
C ASP A 120 3.84 4.11 -0.55
N PRO A 121 3.16 3.01 -0.16
CA PRO A 121 1.95 2.53 -0.83
C PRO A 121 0.80 3.56 -0.86
N GLY A 122 0.82 4.57 -0.01
CA GLY A 122 -0.15 5.67 -0.02
C GLY A 122 0.03 6.66 -1.19
N TRP A 123 1.14 6.58 -1.93
CA TRP A 123 1.41 7.41 -3.11
C TRP A 123 1.20 6.63 -4.40
N ILE A 124 0.95 7.36 -5.50
CA ILE A 124 0.78 6.73 -6.81
C ILE A 124 2.00 5.89 -7.23
N THR A 125 3.21 6.32 -6.89
CA THR A 125 4.43 5.56 -7.17
C THR A 125 4.44 4.23 -6.43
N GLY A 126 4.02 4.20 -5.18
CA GLY A 126 3.87 2.96 -4.40
C GLY A 126 2.79 2.04 -4.98
N HIS A 127 1.62 2.58 -5.33
CA HIS A 127 0.59 1.80 -6.03
C HIS A 127 1.15 1.18 -7.31
N SER A 128 1.79 2.01 -8.15
CA SER A 128 2.26 1.58 -9.48
C SER A 128 3.42 0.60 -9.42
N TYR A 129 4.43 0.89 -8.58
CA TYR A 129 5.74 0.22 -8.67
C TYR A 129 6.13 -0.58 -7.44
N LEU A 130 5.32 -0.56 -6.36
CA LEU A 130 5.46 -1.51 -5.27
C LEU A 130 4.41 -2.62 -5.35
N VAL A 131 3.20 -2.32 -5.83
CA VAL A 131 2.08 -3.28 -5.84
C VAL A 131 1.76 -3.75 -7.25
N TYR A 132 1.12 -2.91 -8.07
CA TYR A 132 0.51 -3.38 -9.33
C TYR A 132 1.53 -3.81 -10.38
N GLY A 133 2.46 -2.94 -10.75
CA GLY A 133 3.40 -3.19 -11.84
C GLY A 133 4.24 -4.45 -11.67
N PRO A 134 4.96 -4.64 -10.56
CA PRO A 134 5.80 -5.82 -10.38
C PRO A 134 4.98 -7.12 -10.27
N LEU A 135 3.86 -7.11 -9.56
CA LEU A 135 3.02 -8.30 -9.43
C LEU A 135 2.36 -8.71 -10.75
N LEU A 136 1.95 -7.74 -11.56
CA LEU A 136 1.45 -8.00 -12.93
C LEU A 136 2.53 -8.59 -13.85
N ASN A 137 3.80 -8.29 -13.60
CA ASN A 137 4.94 -8.85 -14.34
C ASN A 137 5.46 -10.17 -13.73
N GLY A 138 4.86 -10.69 -12.66
CA GLY A 138 5.27 -11.92 -11.99
C GLY A 138 6.55 -11.81 -11.16
N ALA A 139 7.03 -10.59 -10.89
CA ALA A 139 8.26 -10.37 -10.14
C ALA A 139 8.10 -10.62 -8.64
N THR A 140 9.20 -11.00 -8.00
CA THR A 140 9.29 -11.04 -6.53
C THR A 140 9.44 -9.62 -5.99
N VAL A 141 8.52 -9.20 -5.12
CA VAL A 141 8.52 -7.86 -4.52
C VAL A 141 9.09 -7.92 -3.11
N PHE A 142 10.08 -7.06 -2.85
CA PHE A 142 10.58 -6.81 -1.51
C PHE A 142 9.90 -5.57 -0.93
N MET A 143 9.41 -5.68 0.31
CA MET A 143 8.79 -4.59 1.05
C MET A 143 9.52 -4.39 2.38
N HIS A 144 9.76 -3.14 2.74
CA HIS A 144 10.41 -2.79 3.99
C HIS A 144 9.69 -1.62 4.68
N GLU A 145 9.29 -1.82 5.93
CA GLU A 145 8.79 -0.76 6.79
C GLU A 145 9.95 -0.11 7.53
N GLY A 146 10.44 1.01 7.03
CA GLY A 146 11.56 1.72 7.65
C GLY A 146 12.14 2.83 6.79
N GLY A 147 12.87 3.74 7.43
CA GLY A 147 13.58 4.82 6.75
C GLY A 147 14.93 4.39 6.18
N PRO A 148 15.49 5.17 5.24
CA PRO A 148 16.73 4.83 4.55
C PRO A 148 17.96 4.80 5.48
N THR A 149 17.92 5.56 6.56
CA THR A 149 19.06 5.76 7.48
C THR A 149 18.79 5.27 8.90
N TYR A 150 17.70 4.53 9.10
CA TYR A 150 17.34 4.01 10.41
C TYR A 150 17.22 2.47 10.37
N PRO A 151 17.79 1.73 11.35
CA PRO A 151 18.62 2.21 12.46
C PRO A 151 20.07 2.54 12.09
N TYR A 152 20.51 2.20 10.87
CA TYR A 152 21.87 2.40 10.39
C TYR A 152 21.89 3.21 9.10
N PRO A 153 22.93 4.07 8.89
CA PRO A 153 23.03 4.90 7.68
C PRO A 153 23.10 4.11 6.37
N ASP A 154 23.60 2.89 6.42
CA ASP A 154 23.76 1.97 5.30
C ASP A 154 22.70 0.84 5.28
N GLY A 155 21.63 0.98 6.07
CA GLY A 155 20.62 -0.07 6.29
C GLY A 155 20.02 -0.60 4.99
N TRP A 156 19.70 0.26 4.04
CA TRP A 156 19.14 -0.18 2.76
C TRP A 156 20.14 -0.98 1.92
N TRP A 157 21.42 -0.63 1.94
CA TRP A 157 22.46 -1.38 1.22
C TRP A 157 22.66 -2.76 1.82
N GLN A 158 22.62 -2.87 3.14
CA GLN A 158 22.64 -4.17 3.83
C GLN A 158 21.42 -5.03 3.45
N LEU A 159 20.23 -4.45 3.32
CA LEU A 159 19.03 -5.16 2.88
C LEU A 159 19.16 -5.64 1.42
N ILE A 160 19.68 -4.79 0.53
CA ILE A 160 19.91 -5.13 -0.88
C ILE A 160 20.84 -6.34 -0.98
N GLU A 161 21.96 -6.32 -0.26
CA GLU A 161 22.93 -7.41 -0.24
C GLU A 161 22.32 -8.68 0.38
N HIS A 162 21.71 -8.55 1.56
CA HIS A 162 21.18 -9.67 2.32
C HIS A 162 20.05 -10.43 1.59
N TYR A 163 19.13 -9.68 0.97
CA TYR A 163 18.00 -10.26 0.25
C TYR A 163 18.25 -10.48 -1.24
N GLY A 164 19.42 -10.08 -1.74
CA GLY A 164 19.79 -10.24 -3.14
C GLY A 164 18.85 -9.45 -4.06
N ILE A 165 18.54 -8.20 -3.72
CA ILE A 165 17.72 -7.32 -4.56
C ILE A 165 18.47 -7.05 -5.85
N THR A 166 17.84 -7.30 -6.99
CA THR A 166 18.44 -7.13 -8.33
C THR A 166 18.04 -5.82 -8.99
N SER A 167 16.85 -5.32 -8.66
CA SER A 167 16.34 -4.07 -9.20
C SER A 167 15.81 -3.18 -8.07
N PHE A 168 16.33 -1.95 -8.01
CA PHE A 168 16.05 -1.01 -6.93
C PHE A 168 15.58 0.35 -7.47
N TYR A 169 14.37 0.75 -7.07
CA TYR A 169 13.77 2.02 -7.46
C TYR A 169 13.49 2.89 -6.22
N THR A 170 14.11 4.05 -6.18
CA THR A 170 13.98 5.01 -5.09
C THR A 170 13.94 6.44 -5.59
N ALA A 171 13.49 7.37 -4.75
CA ALA A 171 13.51 8.82 -5.02
C ALA A 171 14.74 9.47 -4.39
#